data_1ccc6c95462bec8ddf2506eeb088d81e
#
_entry.id   1ccc6c95462bec8ddf2506eeb088d81e
#
_cell.length_a   1.000
_cell.length_b   1.000
_cell.length_c   1.000
_cell.angle_alpha   90.00
_cell.angle_beta   90.00
_cell.angle_gamma   90.00
#
_symmetry.space_group_name_H-M   'P 1'
#
loop_
_entity.id
_entity.type
_entity.pdbx_description
1 polymer ?
#
loop_
_entity_poly.entity_id
_entity_poly.type
_entity_poly.pdbx_seq_one_letter_code
_entity_poly.pdbx_strand_id
1 'polypeptide(L)'
;MPGDYMRVAEPAGMMPTIDNLLLFRCVQVVRKLNERDSDTGVFCNISANSLLDSDFFPQFVEYMQHNTMLADQLVFEFSQATIDACGPIEIASLDALAKLGFRFSMDQVTDINLDYRRLHNLNVRYVKIAAHVLVGQADDGRTDIRPEDIKELMARY
;
A
#
# COMPACT_ATOMS: atom_id res chain seq x y z
N MET A 1 -10.15 11.31 -15.86
CA MET A 1 -10.07 10.11 -15.01
C MET A 1 -8.62 9.89 -14.60
N PRO A 2 -8.29 9.36 -13.38
CA PRO A 2 -6.90 9.08 -13.02
C PRO A 2 -6.13 8.26 -14.05
N GLY A 3 -6.75 7.28 -14.71
CA GLY A 3 -6.14 6.46 -15.74
C GLY A 3 -5.70 7.22 -17.02
N ASP A 4 -6.17 8.43 -17.23
CA ASP A 4 -5.85 9.18 -18.46
C ASP A 4 -4.47 9.85 -18.35
N TYR A 5 -4.15 10.41 -17.18
CA TYR A 5 -2.82 11.02 -16.97
C TYR A 5 -1.73 10.00 -16.64
N MET A 6 -2.07 8.88 -16.01
CA MET A 6 -1.10 7.83 -15.70
C MET A 6 -0.47 7.23 -16.96
N ARG A 7 -1.25 7.06 -18.05
CA ARG A 7 -0.73 6.58 -19.35
C ARG A 7 0.36 7.47 -19.94
N VAL A 8 0.38 8.75 -19.57
CA VAL A 8 1.38 9.73 -20.04
C VAL A 8 2.52 9.88 -19.04
N ALA A 9 2.18 9.91 -17.74
CA ALA A 9 3.14 10.16 -16.67
C ALA A 9 4.09 8.99 -16.42
N GLU A 10 3.61 7.76 -16.52
CA GLU A 10 4.40 6.56 -16.28
C GLU A 10 5.53 6.38 -17.30
N PRO A 11 5.28 6.42 -18.64
CA PRO A 11 6.34 6.36 -19.62
C PRO A 11 7.30 7.57 -19.59
N ALA A 12 6.85 8.71 -19.07
CA ALA A 12 7.65 9.92 -18.92
C ALA A 12 8.52 9.93 -17.64
N GLY A 13 8.45 8.88 -16.80
CA GLY A 13 9.19 8.82 -15.53
C GLY A 13 8.74 9.83 -14.48
N MET A 14 7.51 10.36 -14.60
CA MET A 14 6.99 11.41 -13.73
C MET A 14 6.28 10.87 -12.48
N MET A 15 6.17 9.54 -12.32
CA MET A 15 5.44 8.95 -11.20
C MET A 15 6.01 9.33 -9.83
N PRO A 16 7.33 9.32 -9.57
CA PRO A 16 7.87 9.77 -8.29
C PRO A 16 7.50 11.22 -7.96
N THR A 17 7.49 12.11 -8.94
CA THR A 17 7.07 13.52 -8.74
C THR A 17 5.59 13.62 -8.39
N ILE A 18 4.73 12.86 -9.07
CA ILE A 18 3.29 12.84 -8.80
C ILE A 18 3.01 12.26 -7.41
N ASP A 19 3.64 11.14 -7.06
CA ASP A 19 3.48 10.50 -5.76
C ASP A 19 3.95 11.43 -4.63
N ASN A 20 5.06 12.15 -4.84
CA ASN A 20 5.54 13.15 -3.88
C ASN A 20 4.48 14.24 -3.64
N LEU A 21 3.91 14.81 -4.72
CA LEU A 21 2.85 15.81 -4.61
C LEU A 21 1.60 15.26 -3.91
N LEU A 22 1.18 14.04 -4.25
CA LEU A 22 0.03 13.37 -3.62
C LEU A 22 0.29 13.11 -2.14
N LEU A 23 1.49 12.66 -1.78
CA LEU A 23 1.89 12.42 -0.42
C LEU A 23 1.82 13.70 0.42
N PHE A 24 2.43 14.80 -0.04
CA PHE A 24 2.33 16.09 0.65
C PHE A 24 0.88 16.52 0.82
N ARG A 25 0.03 16.24 -0.18
CA ARG A 25 -1.39 16.55 -0.10
C ARG A 25 -2.11 15.69 0.95
N CYS A 26 -1.82 14.38 0.98
CA CYS A 26 -2.35 13.48 2.01
C CYS A 26 -1.95 13.93 3.42
N VAL A 27 -0.68 14.27 3.62
CA VAL A 27 -0.19 14.81 4.91
C VAL A 27 -0.94 16.06 5.31
N GLN A 28 -1.14 17.01 4.38
CA GLN A 28 -1.90 18.23 4.66
C GLN A 28 -3.37 17.95 5.02
N VAL A 29 -3.99 16.97 4.33
CA VAL A 29 -5.36 16.55 4.61
C VAL A 29 -5.46 15.93 5.99
N VAL A 30 -4.59 14.97 6.31
CA VAL A 30 -4.57 14.30 7.62
C VAL A 30 -4.37 15.31 8.75
N ARG A 31 -3.43 16.26 8.62
CA ARG A 31 -3.24 17.31 9.62
C ARG A 31 -4.51 18.12 9.86
N LYS A 32 -5.25 18.49 8.79
CA LYS A 32 -6.52 19.22 8.92
C LYS A 32 -7.63 18.37 9.54
N LEU A 33 -7.62 17.06 9.29
CA LEU A 33 -8.57 16.13 9.92
C LEU A 33 -8.29 16.03 11.43
N ASN A 34 -7.01 15.94 11.82
CA ASN A 34 -6.59 15.93 13.23
C ASN A 34 -7.04 17.19 13.98
N GLU A 35 -6.94 18.38 13.36
CA GLU A 35 -7.42 19.64 13.95
C GLU A 35 -8.94 19.62 14.22
N ARG A 36 -9.68 18.70 13.60
CA ARG A 36 -11.13 18.56 13.73
C ARG A 36 -11.57 17.36 14.56
N ASP A 37 -10.64 16.73 15.28
CA ASP A 37 -10.86 15.49 16.05
C ASP A 37 -11.55 14.38 15.19
N SER A 38 -11.13 14.25 13.94
CA SER A 38 -11.71 13.27 13.02
C SER A 38 -10.89 11.98 13.01
N ASP A 39 -11.52 10.85 13.31
CA ASP A 39 -10.92 9.51 13.22
C ASP A 39 -10.81 8.98 11.76
N THR A 40 -10.96 9.88 10.78
CA THR A 40 -10.96 9.48 9.37
C THR A 40 -9.55 9.14 8.89
N GLY A 41 -9.36 7.92 8.39
CA GLY A 41 -8.12 7.49 7.74
C GLY A 41 -8.06 7.91 6.27
N VAL A 42 -6.85 8.16 5.78
CA VAL A 42 -6.55 8.51 4.39
C VAL A 42 -5.66 7.44 3.78
N PHE A 43 -6.08 6.87 2.65
CA PHE A 43 -5.25 5.97 1.85
C PHE A 43 -4.45 6.79 0.83
N CYS A 44 -3.14 6.58 0.82
CA CYS A 44 -2.22 7.24 -0.10
C CYS A 44 -1.56 6.20 -0.99
N ASN A 45 -1.89 6.21 -2.29
CA ASN A 45 -1.26 5.32 -3.26
C ASN A 45 0.19 5.73 -3.50
N ILE A 46 1.07 4.74 -3.54
CA ILE A 46 2.48 4.89 -3.95
C ILE A 46 2.74 3.92 -5.10
N SER A 47 3.27 4.45 -6.20
CA SER A 47 3.56 3.65 -7.39
C SER A 47 4.80 2.76 -7.21
N ALA A 48 4.91 1.72 -8.04
CA ALA A 48 6.11 0.89 -8.12
C ALA A 48 7.36 1.74 -8.42
N ASN A 49 7.24 2.72 -9.32
CA ASN A 49 8.36 3.59 -9.70
C ASN A 49 8.88 4.38 -8.51
N SER A 50 7.99 4.85 -7.63
CA SER A 50 8.38 5.60 -6.43
C SER A 50 8.98 4.71 -5.35
N LEU A 51 8.43 3.50 -5.15
CA LEU A 51 8.97 2.55 -4.18
C LEU A 51 10.37 2.05 -4.56
N LEU A 52 10.61 1.85 -5.88
CA LEU A 52 11.88 1.37 -6.42
C LEU A 52 12.88 2.51 -6.71
N ASP A 53 12.49 3.76 -6.51
CA ASP A 53 13.36 4.92 -6.71
C ASP A 53 14.31 5.07 -5.52
N SER A 54 15.61 4.84 -5.78
CA SER A 54 16.66 4.86 -4.75
C SER A 54 16.92 6.24 -4.13
N ASP A 55 16.48 7.31 -4.80
CA ASP A 55 16.64 8.67 -4.31
C ASP A 55 15.37 9.14 -3.57
N PHE A 56 14.20 8.85 -4.13
CA PHE A 56 12.92 9.29 -3.57
C PHE A 56 12.55 8.52 -2.30
N PHE A 57 12.55 7.20 -2.34
CA PHE A 57 11.94 6.42 -1.27
C PHE A 57 12.67 6.52 0.08
N PRO A 58 14.02 6.57 0.14
CA PRO A 58 14.74 6.83 1.39
C PRO A 58 14.43 8.20 1.99
N GLN A 59 14.35 9.26 1.16
CA GLN A 59 13.98 10.60 1.61
C GLN A 59 12.53 10.63 2.15
N PHE A 60 11.63 9.88 1.51
CA PHE A 60 10.27 9.69 1.97
C PHE A 60 10.22 9.01 3.35
N VAL A 61 10.98 7.94 3.57
CA VAL A 61 11.09 7.27 4.88
C VAL A 61 11.61 8.24 5.94
N GLU A 62 12.65 9.00 5.65
CA GLU A 62 13.20 10.03 6.53
C GLU A 62 12.15 11.10 6.86
N TYR A 63 11.41 11.58 5.88
CA TYR A 63 10.33 12.53 6.10
C TYR A 63 9.24 11.95 7.02
N MET A 64 8.89 10.68 6.87
CA MET A 64 7.89 10.02 7.71
C MET A 64 8.38 9.78 9.14
N GLN A 65 9.69 9.62 9.38
CA GLN A 65 10.26 9.55 10.74
C GLN A 65 9.94 10.81 11.56
N HIS A 66 9.89 11.96 10.90
CA HIS A 66 9.53 13.24 11.55
C HIS A 66 8.02 13.50 11.62
N ASN A 67 7.20 12.58 11.09
CA ASN A 67 5.75 12.71 10.98
C ASN A 67 5.00 11.48 11.53
N THR A 68 5.54 10.80 12.51
CA THR A 68 4.95 9.58 13.10
C THR A 68 3.57 9.78 13.69
N MET A 69 3.20 11.01 14.08
CA MET A 69 1.85 11.35 14.52
C MET A 69 0.76 11.09 13.46
N LEU A 70 1.14 10.88 12.21
CA LEU A 70 0.22 10.60 11.11
C LEU A 70 -0.08 9.09 10.94
N ALA A 71 0.63 8.21 11.67
CA ALA A 71 0.57 6.76 11.46
C ALA A 71 -0.83 6.18 11.70
N ASP A 72 -1.60 6.76 12.63
CA ASP A 72 -2.96 6.30 12.93
C ASP A 72 -3.98 6.61 11.84
N GLN A 73 -3.70 7.58 10.97
CA GLN A 73 -4.65 8.06 9.97
C GLN A 73 -4.15 7.94 8.54
N LEU A 74 -2.85 7.73 8.33
CA LEU A 74 -2.27 7.60 7.00
C LEU A 74 -1.94 6.14 6.71
N VAL A 75 -2.56 5.58 5.69
CA VAL A 75 -2.32 4.22 5.21
C VAL A 75 -1.69 4.30 3.82
N PHE A 76 -0.50 3.72 3.65
CA PHE A 76 0.14 3.65 2.33
C PHE A 76 -0.37 2.45 1.56
N GLU A 77 -0.73 2.67 0.30
CA GLU A 77 -1.33 1.65 -0.55
C GLU A 77 -0.42 1.31 -1.72
N PHE A 78 -0.13 0.03 -1.88
CA PHE A 78 0.68 -0.54 -2.96
C PHE A 78 -0.10 -1.64 -3.67
N SER A 79 0.10 -1.80 -4.98
CA SER A 79 -0.45 -2.96 -5.67
C SER A 79 0.28 -4.25 -5.27
N GLN A 80 -0.39 -5.40 -5.40
CA GLN A 80 0.25 -6.71 -5.22
C GLN A 80 1.51 -6.82 -6.07
N ALA A 81 1.42 -6.48 -7.36
CA ALA A 81 2.56 -6.53 -8.28
C ALA A 81 3.75 -5.68 -7.81
N THR A 82 3.49 -4.53 -7.17
CA THR A 82 4.52 -3.68 -6.58
C THR A 82 5.24 -4.39 -5.44
N ILE A 83 4.50 -4.99 -4.52
CA ILE A 83 5.08 -5.71 -3.37
C ILE A 83 5.84 -6.96 -3.82
N ASP A 84 5.34 -7.68 -4.82
CA ASP A 84 5.99 -8.88 -5.38
C ASP A 84 7.32 -8.54 -6.09
N ALA A 85 7.43 -7.33 -6.65
CA ALA A 85 8.65 -6.83 -7.28
C ALA A 85 9.71 -6.31 -6.31
N CYS A 86 9.37 -6.12 -5.01
CA CYS A 86 10.30 -5.59 -4.02
C CYS A 86 11.46 -6.53 -3.74
N GLY A 87 12.67 -5.98 -3.81
CA GLY A 87 13.88 -6.61 -3.32
C GLY A 87 14.11 -6.37 -1.81
N PRO A 88 15.24 -6.86 -1.29
CA PRO A 88 15.58 -6.70 0.14
C PRO A 88 15.65 -5.25 0.62
N ILE A 89 16.07 -4.32 -0.24
CA ILE A 89 16.22 -2.90 0.10
C ILE A 89 14.85 -2.25 0.31
N GLU A 90 13.92 -2.48 -0.63
CA GLU A 90 12.57 -1.95 -0.57
C GLU A 90 11.80 -2.54 0.63
N ILE A 91 11.94 -3.84 0.86
CA ILE A 91 11.36 -4.50 2.03
C ILE A 91 11.90 -3.92 3.34
N ALA A 92 13.22 -3.64 3.42
CA ALA A 92 13.79 -2.99 4.61
C ALA A 92 13.23 -1.58 4.83
N SER A 93 12.98 -0.83 3.76
CA SER A 93 12.37 0.49 3.82
C SER A 93 10.90 0.44 4.27
N LEU A 94 10.13 -0.54 3.78
CA LEU A 94 8.76 -0.79 4.25
C LEU A 94 8.74 -1.22 5.72
N ASP A 95 9.66 -2.09 6.14
CA ASP A 95 9.81 -2.50 7.54
C ASP A 95 10.17 -1.32 8.46
N ALA A 96 11.00 -0.38 7.98
CA ALA A 96 11.30 0.85 8.71
C ALA A 96 10.04 1.70 8.93
N LEU A 97 9.20 1.87 7.90
CA LEU A 97 7.91 2.56 8.03
C LEU A 97 6.93 1.81 8.96
N ALA A 98 6.88 0.48 8.87
CA ALA A 98 6.07 -0.36 9.75
C ALA A 98 6.46 -0.20 11.23
N LYS A 99 7.77 -0.14 11.53
CA LYS A 99 8.31 0.10 12.89
C LYS A 99 7.97 1.50 13.42
N LEU A 100 7.76 2.47 12.54
CA LEU A 100 7.26 3.80 12.90
C LEU A 100 5.75 3.83 13.18
N GLY A 101 5.05 2.69 13.00
CA GLY A 101 3.62 2.54 13.23
C GLY A 101 2.75 2.72 11.98
N PHE A 102 3.33 3.06 10.83
CA PHE A 102 2.55 3.20 9.60
C PHE A 102 1.97 1.87 9.15
N ARG A 103 0.74 1.92 8.64
CA ARG A 103 -0.02 0.77 8.14
C ARG A 103 -0.01 0.76 6.63
N PHE A 104 -0.10 -0.45 6.07
CA PHE A 104 -0.15 -0.63 4.63
C PHE A 104 -1.46 -1.28 4.19
N SER A 105 -1.80 -0.99 2.94
CA SER A 105 -2.85 -1.63 2.18
C SER A 105 -2.24 -2.27 0.93
N MET A 106 -2.60 -3.52 0.67
CA MET A 106 -2.29 -4.18 -0.60
C MET A 106 -3.54 -4.10 -1.49
N ASP A 107 -3.40 -3.46 -2.65
CA ASP A 107 -4.49 -3.29 -3.63
C ASP A 107 -4.27 -4.17 -4.86
N GLN A 108 -5.33 -4.34 -5.66
CA GLN A 108 -5.34 -5.11 -6.90
C GLN A 108 -4.86 -6.56 -6.70
N VAL A 109 -5.25 -7.18 -5.60
CA VAL A 109 -4.89 -8.57 -5.31
C VAL A 109 -5.63 -9.50 -6.24
N THR A 110 -4.87 -10.23 -7.07
CA THR A 110 -5.37 -11.22 -8.01
C THR A 110 -4.92 -12.64 -7.68
N ASP A 111 -3.80 -12.79 -6.99
CA ASP A 111 -3.35 -14.05 -6.41
C ASP A 111 -3.54 -14.00 -4.89
N ILE A 112 -4.41 -14.87 -4.39
CA ILE A 112 -4.73 -14.97 -2.96
C ILE A 112 -3.82 -15.93 -2.19
N ASN A 113 -2.91 -16.60 -2.87
CA ASN A 113 -1.88 -17.45 -2.23
C ASN A 113 -0.75 -16.56 -1.68
N LEU A 114 -1.08 -15.75 -0.68
CA LEU A 114 -0.21 -14.76 -0.07
C LEU A 114 0.55 -15.33 1.14
N ASP A 115 1.76 -14.86 1.36
CA ASP A 115 2.44 -15.03 2.65
C ASP A 115 1.84 -14.06 3.70
N TYR A 116 0.73 -14.47 4.30
CA TYR A 116 -0.01 -13.66 5.29
C TYR A 116 0.85 -13.30 6.50
N ARG A 117 1.78 -14.17 6.89
CA ARG A 117 2.72 -13.91 7.99
C ARG A 117 3.67 -12.77 7.65
N ARG A 118 4.22 -12.78 6.44
CA ARG A 118 5.07 -11.69 5.94
C ARG A 118 4.30 -10.38 5.86
N LEU A 119 3.08 -10.41 5.35
CA LEU A 119 2.22 -9.22 5.27
C LEU A 119 1.92 -8.64 6.66
N HIS A 120 1.58 -9.51 7.61
CA HIS A 120 1.35 -9.09 9.00
C HIS A 120 2.61 -8.44 9.60
N ASN A 121 3.77 -9.04 9.42
CA ASN A 121 5.03 -8.50 9.92
C ASN A 121 5.38 -7.13 9.31
N LEU A 122 5.03 -6.91 8.05
CA LEU A 122 5.12 -5.61 7.37
C LEU A 122 4.00 -4.63 7.74
N ASN A 123 3.17 -4.94 8.73
CA ASN A 123 2.04 -4.10 9.14
C ASN A 123 1.00 -3.84 8.02
N VAL A 124 0.83 -4.78 7.09
CA VAL A 124 -0.27 -4.75 6.12
C VAL A 124 -1.57 -5.07 6.87
N ARG A 125 -2.51 -4.12 6.89
CA ARG A 125 -3.78 -4.23 7.62
C ARG A 125 -4.99 -4.34 6.71
N TYR A 126 -4.82 -4.03 5.44
CA TYR A 126 -5.88 -4.05 4.45
C TYR A 126 -5.42 -4.81 3.21
N VAL A 127 -6.28 -5.66 2.68
CA VAL A 127 -6.08 -6.39 1.43
C VAL A 127 -7.33 -6.20 0.57
N LYS A 128 -7.17 -5.54 -0.58
CA LYS A 128 -8.24 -5.25 -1.52
C LYS A 128 -8.17 -6.24 -2.67
N ILE A 129 -9.04 -7.24 -2.63
CA ILE A 129 -9.08 -8.33 -3.60
C ILE A 129 -9.91 -7.89 -4.80
N ALA A 130 -9.41 -8.14 -6.01
CA ALA A 130 -10.14 -7.85 -7.24
C ALA A 130 -11.43 -8.69 -7.31
N ALA A 131 -12.55 -8.04 -7.63
CA ALA A 131 -13.88 -8.68 -7.58
C ALA A 131 -13.98 -9.96 -8.43
N HIS A 132 -13.31 -9.98 -9.59
CA HIS A 132 -13.30 -11.17 -10.46
C HIS A 132 -12.64 -12.39 -9.81
N VAL A 133 -11.70 -12.18 -8.88
CA VAL A 133 -11.06 -13.26 -8.12
C VAL A 133 -12.04 -13.88 -7.13
N LEU A 134 -12.88 -13.06 -6.50
CA LEU A 134 -13.88 -13.54 -5.55
C LEU A 134 -15.06 -14.25 -6.23
N VAL A 135 -15.38 -13.86 -7.46
CA VAL A 135 -16.55 -14.39 -8.21
C VAL A 135 -16.17 -15.54 -9.12
N GLY A 136 -14.94 -15.53 -9.68
CA GLY A 136 -14.50 -16.48 -10.71
C GLY A 136 -13.87 -17.75 -10.19
N GLN A 137 -13.51 -17.84 -8.92
CA GLN A 137 -12.78 -19.00 -8.36
C GLN A 137 -13.65 -20.23 -8.07
N ALA A 138 -14.95 -20.17 -8.29
CA ALA A 138 -15.82 -21.33 -8.13
C ALA A 138 -15.53 -22.45 -9.18
N ASP A 139 -14.82 -22.15 -10.28
CA ASP A 139 -14.75 -23.07 -11.43
C ASP A 139 -13.34 -23.53 -11.85
N ASP A 140 -12.26 -22.85 -11.48
CA ASP A 140 -10.94 -23.10 -12.11
C ASP A 140 -10.00 -24.05 -11.35
N GLY A 141 -10.35 -24.56 -10.16
CA GLY A 141 -9.58 -25.56 -9.41
C GLY A 141 -8.11 -25.18 -9.12
N ARG A 142 -7.74 -23.90 -9.24
CA ARG A 142 -6.35 -23.41 -9.13
C ARG A 142 -5.92 -22.96 -7.76
N THR A 143 -6.85 -22.80 -6.83
CA THR A 143 -6.52 -22.44 -5.45
C THR A 143 -7.36 -23.26 -4.47
N ASP A 144 -6.70 -23.88 -3.49
CA ASP A 144 -7.35 -24.58 -2.38
C ASP A 144 -7.99 -23.58 -1.37
N ILE A 145 -7.80 -22.27 -1.57
CA ILE A 145 -8.29 -21.22 -0.69
C ILE A 145 -9.59 -20.67 -1.26
N ARG A 146 -10.68 -20.82 -0.53
CA ARG A 146 -11.97 -20.22 -0.88
C ARG A 146 -12.05 -18.78 -0.37
N PRO A 147 -12.86 -17.89 -1.00
CA PRO A 147 -13.06 -16.52 -0.51
C PRO A 147 -13.45 -16.44 0.96
N GLU A 148 -14.21 -17.42 1.45
CA GLU A 148 -14.65 -17.52 2.85
C GLU A 148 -13.45 -17.78 3.79
N ASP A 149 -12.46 -18.56 3.34
CA ASP A 149 -11.28 -18.93 4.12
C ASP A 149 -10.32 -17.75 4.28
N ILE A 150 -10.32 -16.78 3.34
CA ILE A 150 -9.45 -15.61 3.37
C ILE A 150 -9.70 -14.78 4.65
N LYS A 151 -10.97 -14.61 5.02
CA LYS A 151 -11.34 -13.86 6.23
C LYS A 151 -10.81 -14.55 7.50
N GLU A 152 -10.88 -15.86 7.56
CA GLU A 152 -10.34 -16.64 8.67
C GLU A 152 -8.81 -16.62 8.70
N LEU A 153 -8.17 -16.72 7.53
CA LEU A 153 -6.72 -16.61 7.41
C LEU A 153 -6.22 -15.25 7.87
N MET A 154 -6.87 -14.17 7.44
CA MET A 154 -6.49 -12.81 7.86
C MET A 154 -6.76 -12.57 9.36
N ALA A 155 -7.74 -13.24 9.96
CA ALA A 155 -8.03 -13.12 11.39
C ALA A 155 -7.03 -13.86 12.30
N ARG A 156 -6.23 -14.78 11.75
CA ARG A 156 -5.21 -15.55 12.48
C ARG A 156 -3.89 -14.82 12.65
N TYR A 157 -3.66 -13.80 11.84
CA TYR A 157 -2.44 -13.00 11.81
C TYR A 157 -2.74 -11.52 12.09
#